data_5af928bb2d7e98b26a779d0ee8a181b1
#
_entry.id   5af928bb2d7e98b26a779d0ee8a181b1
#
_cell.length_a   1.000
_cell.length_b   1.000
_cell.length_c   1.000
_cell.angle_alpha   90.00
_cell.angle_beta   90.00
_cell.angle_gamma   90.00
#
_symmetry.space_group_name_H-M   'P 1'
#
loop_
_entity.id
_entity.type
_entity.pdbx_description
1 polymer ?
#
loop_
_entity_poly.entity_id
_entity_poly.type
_entity_poly.pdbx_seq_one_letter_code
_entity_poly.pdbx_strand_id
1 'polypeptide(L)'
;MQLTEVRIAGFGGQGVILSAIILGKAASIYQGKFATMTQNFGPEARGGACSAQLVLSGSPVLYPYVTRPDILVIMSQEAYNRFSPDLKEGGTLIVEQDLVRVDQIPSGTKVFSIPATRLAEELGKKMVLNSVMVGFFAAVTHLLERDAVRNAVADSVPSSYRELNLKAFDRGFEYGANAVPVANEVAELATTVFDGMV
;
A
#
# COMPACT_ATOMS: atom_id res chain seq x y z
N MET A 1 0.11 16.51 -11.32
CA MET A 1 -0.25 15.12 -10.88
C MET A 1 -1.69 14.88 -11.22
N GLN A 2 -1.99 13.82 -11.95
CA GLN A 2 -3.36 13.35 -12.20
C GLN A 2 -3.98 12.87 -10.87
N LEU A 3 -5.30 12.90 -10.75
CA LEU A 3 -6.02 12.33 -9.61
C LEU A 3 -5.69 10.84 -9.50
N THR A 4 -5.27 10.40 -8.33
CA THR A 4 -4.91 9.02 -8.05
C THR A 4 -5.60 8.57 -6.76
N GLU A 5 -6.31 7.47 -6.84
CA GLU A 5 -7.05 6.85 -5.76
C GLU A 5 -6.26 5.67 -5.17
N VAL A 6 -5.97 5.74 -3.88
CA VAL A 6 -5.22 4.72 -3.15
C VAL A 6 -6.08 4.15 -2.03
N ARG A 7 -6.10 2.83 -1.89
CA ARG A 7 -6.65 2.15 -0.71
C ARG A 7 -5.55 1.36 -0.04
N ILE A 8 -5.42 1.52 1.27
CA ILE A 8 -4.52 0.75 2.12
C ILE A 8 -5.40 -0.04 3.08
N ALA A 9 -5.18 -1.36 3.19
CA ALA A 9 -6.01 -2.21 4.02
C ALA A 9 -5.21 -3.34 4.69
N GLY A 10 -5.67 -3.74 5.87
CA GLY A 10 -5.05 -4.77 6.69
C GLY A 10 -5.79 -4.95 8.00
N PHE A 11 -5.11 -5.47 9.02
CA PHE A 11 -5.65 -5.58 10.38
C PHE A 11 -5.35 -4.33 11.21
N GLY A 12 -6.20 -4.08 12.20
CA GLY A 12 -5.93 -3.11 13.24
C GLY A 12 -4.61 -3.42 13.96
N GLY A 13 -3.74 -2.40 14.08
CA GLY A 13 -2.40 -2.53 14.63
C GLY A 13 -1.27 -2.65 13.59
N GLN A 14 -1.57 -2.89 12.31
CA GLN A 14 -0.55 -2.90 11.24
C GLN A 14 -0.18 -1.50 10.72
N GLY A 15 -0.71 -0.42 11.31
CA GLY A 15 -0.39 0.95 10.91
C GLY A 15 -1.04 1.41 9.61
N VAL A 16 -2.14 0.79 9.18
CA VAL A 16 -2.89 1.11 7.95
C VAL A 16 -3.23 2.61 7.87
N ILE A 17 -3.87 3.15 8.92
CA ILE A 17 -4.28 4.56 8.97
C ILE A 17 -3.04 5.48 8.98
N LEU A 18 -2.02 5.12 9.75
CA LEU A 18 -0.79 5.91 9.83
C LEU A 18 -0.08 5.97 8.46
N SER A 19 -0.09 4.87 7.70
CA SER A 19 0.45 4.85 6.32
C SER A 19 -0.25 5.87 5.42
N ALA A 20 -1.58 5.92 5.47
CA ALA A 20 -2.35 6.90 4.69
C ALA A 20 -2.09 8.34 5.13
N ILE A 21 -1.98 8.59 6.44
CA ILE A 21 -1.61 9.91 6.99
C ILE A 21 -0.24 10.34 6.49
N ILE A 22 0.77 9.46 6.51
CA ILE A 22 2.12 9.73 6.04
C ILE A 22 2.10 10.12 4.56
N LEU A 23 1.46 9.32 3.71
CA LEU A 23 1.37 9.59 2.27
C LEU A 23 0.59 10.89 1.98
N GLY A 24 -0.49 11.13 2.71
CA GLY A 24 -1.27 12.38 2.60
C GLY A 24 -0.45 13.61 2.99
N LYS A 25 0.31 13.55 4.09
CA LYS A 25 1.24 14.61 4.51
C LYS A 25 2.35 14.84 3.48
N ALA A 26 2.93 13.76 2.96
CA ALA A 26 3.95 13.85 1.93
C ALA A 26 3.45 14.61 0.70
N ALA A 27 2.24 14.33 0.26
CA ALA A 27 1.61 15.03 -0.86
C ALA A 27 1.29 16.49 -0.52
N SER A 28 0.60 16.74 0.59
CA SER A 28 0.03 18.07 0.88
C SER A 28 1.04 19.02 1.51
N ILE A 29 1.83 18.57 2.48
CA ILE A 29 2.75 19.45 3.24
C ILE A 29 4.08 19.59 2.51
N TYR A 30 4.63 18.48 2.00
CA TYR A 30 5.96 18.47 1.44
C TYR A 30 6.02 18.69 -0.07
N GLN A 31 4.91 18.46 -0.80
CA GLN A 31 4.89 18.64 -2.26
C GLN A 31 3.81 19.63 -2.74
N GLY A 32 3.08 20.30 -1.84
CA GLY A 32 2.09 21.32 -2.20
C GLY A 32 0.93 20.78 -3.06
N LYS A 33 0.66 19.47 -3.00
CA LYS A 33 -0.44 18.81 -3.70
C LYS A 33 -1.68 18.74 -2.81
N PHE A 34 -2.79 18.28 -3.37
CA PHE A 34 -4.02 18.07 -2.61
C PHE A 34 -4.14 16.62 -2.20
N ALA A 35 -4.53 16.38 -0.95
CA ALA A 35 -4.77 15.06 -0.41
C ALA A 35 -6.03 15.06 0.46
N THR A 36 -6.87 14.05 0.28
CA THR A 36 -8.04 13.82 1.13
C THR A 36 -8.05 12.37 1.57
N MET A 37 -8.30 12.14 2.85
CA MET A 37 -8.30 10.80 3.44
C MET A 37 -9.63 10.50 4.12
N THR A 38 -10.12 9.29 3.92
CA THR A 38 -11.19 8.69 4.72
C THR A 38 -10.70 7.36 5.32
N GLN A 39 -11.30 6.95 6.43
CA GLN A 39 -10.92 5.72 7.13
C GLN A 39 -12.15 4.91 7.48
N ASN A 40 -12.01 3.59 7.48
CA ASN A 40 -13.05 2.67 7.85
C ASN A 40 -12.47 1.61 8.80
N PHE A 41 -13.14 1.45 9.95
CA PHE A 41 -12.83 0.41 10.93
C PHE A 41 -13.92 -0.64 10.87
N GLY A 42 -13.55 -1.91 10.98
CA GLY A 42 -14.50 -2.99 11.21
C GLY A 42 -15.20 -2.84 12.56
N PRO A 43 -16.28 -3.58 12.79
CA PRO A 43 -17.05 -3.53 14.04
C PRO A 43 -16.27 -4.02 15.27
N GLU A 44 -15.13 -4.65 15.07
CA GLU A 44 -14.29 -5.23 16.12
C GLU A 44 -13.35 -4.20 16.71
N ALA A 45 -13.28 -4.11 18.03
CA ALA A 45 -12.46 -3.13 18.75
C ALA A 45 -10.93 -3.34 18.59
N ARG A 46 -10.48 -4.57 18.28
CA ARG A 46 -9.08 -4.94 18.00
C ARG A 46 -9.00 -6.10 17.03
N GLY A 47 -8.01 -6.06 16.13
CA GLY A 47 -7.74 -7.17 15.19
C GLY A 47 -8.70 -7.25 14.01
N GLY A 48 -9.74 -6.42 13.95
CA GLY A 48 -10.66 -6.38 12.82
C GLY A 48 -10.10 -5.72 11.57
N ALA A 49 -10.79 -5.89 10.44
CA ALA A 49 -10.43 -5.29 9.18
C ALA A 49 -10.39 -3.77 9.28
N CYS A 50 -9.30 -3.16 8.85
CA CYS A 50 -9.08 -1.72 8.84
C CYS A 50 -8.70 -1.28 7.44
N SER A 51 -9.27 -0.19 6.96
CA SER A 51 -8.85 0.39 5.68
C SER A 51 -8.81 1.91 5.74
N ALA A 52 -7.88 2.49 4.99
CA ALA A 52 -7.79 3.91 4.71
C ALA A 52 -7.89 4.14 3.20
N GLN A 53 -8.60 5.16 2.81
CA GLN A 53 -8.72 5.62 1.44
C GLN A 53 -8.03 6.97 1.33
N LEU A 54 -7.23 7.15 0.30
CA LEU A 54 -6.48 8.37 0.07
C LEU A 54 -6.65 8.79 -1.39
N VAL A 55 -7.11 10.01 -1.61
CA VAL A 55 -7.19 10.62 -2.94
C VAL A 55 -6.10 11.68 -3.03
N LEU A 56 -5.19 11.54 -3.98
CA LEU A 56 -4.09 12.46 -4.25
C LEU A 56 -4.31 13.16 -5.59
N SER A 57 -4.09 14.48 -5.64
CA SER A 57 -4.32 15.26 -6.87
C SER A 57 -3.43 16.50 -6.96
N GLY A 58 -3.21 16.99 -8.17
CA GLY A 58 -2.62 18.31 -8.42
C GLY A 58 -3.61 19.46 -8.32
N SER A 59 -4.91 19.18 -8.14
CA SER A 59 -6.00 20.15 -7.99
C SER A 59 -6.90 19.77 -6.79
N PRO A 60 -7.75 20.69 -6.30
CA PRO A 60 -8.64 20.39 -5.18
C PRO A 60 -9.47 19.13 -5.37
N VAL A 61 -9.50 18.29 -4.33
CA VAL A 61 -10.27 17.04 -4.32
C VAL A 61 -11.71 17.35 -3.90
N LEU A 62 -12.65 17.13 -4.81
CA LEU A 62 -14.08 17.42 -4.58
C LEU A 62 -14.86 16.23 -4.02
N TYR A 63 -14.32 15.00 -4.18
CA TYR A 63 -14.95 13.77 -3.71
C TYR A 63 -13.92 12.88 -2.99
N PRO A 64 -14.12 12.62 -1.68
CA PRO A 64 -13.11 11.99 -0.83
C PRO A 64 -13.14 10.46 -0.84
N TYR A 65 -14.18 9.84 -1.40
CA TYR A 65 -14.35 8.38 -1.31
C TYR A 65 -13.74 7.68 -2.51
N VAL A 66 -13.07 6.56 -2.21
CA VAL A 66 -12.46 5.66 -3.20
C VAL A 66 -13.36 4.43 -3.37
N THR A 67 -13.97 4.29 -4.53
CA THR A 67 -14.75 3.08 -4.87
C THR A 67 -13.89 2.04 -5.59
N ARG A 68 -13.13 2.46 -6.58
CA ARG A 68 -12.21 1.62 -7.36
C ARG A 68 -10.82 2.25 -7.35
N PRO A 69 -9.90 1.79 -6.48
CA PRO A 69 -8.57 2.38 -6.38
C PRO A 69 -7.70 2.13 -7.63
N ASP A 70 -6.84 3.08 -7.94
CA ASP A 70 -5.74 2.91 -8.90
C ASP A 70 -4.60 2.09 -8.28
N ILE A 71 -4.41 2.25 -6.96
CA ILE A 71 -3.38 1.55 -6.19
C ILE A 71 -4.01 0.94 -4.95
N LEU A 72 -3.81 -0.37 -4.77
CA LEU A 72 -4.30 -1.12 -3.62
C LEU A 72 -3.11 -1.69 -2.83
N VAL A 73 -3.00 -1.31 -1.55
CA VAL A 73 -1.96 -1.79 -0.63
C VAL A 73 -2.61 -2.73 0.40
N ILE A 74 -2.17 -3.97 0.43
CA ILE A 74 -2.77 -5.03 1.23
C ILE A 74 -1.76 -5.64 2.20
N MET A 75 -2.11 -5.64 3.49
CA MET A 75 -1.28 -6.17 4.57
C MET A 75 -1.89 -7.39 5.29
N SER A 76 -3.03 -7.93 4.81
CA SER A 76 -3.64 -9.17 5.34
C SER A 76 -4.46 -9.88 4.29
N GLN A 77 -4.60 -11.22 4.41
CA GLN A 77 -5.39 -12.03 3.49
C GLN A 77 -6.87 -11.64 3.47
N GLU A 78 -7.43 -11.31 4.64
CA GLU A 78 -8.83 -10.88 4.73
C GLU A 78 -9.07 -9.57 3.94
N ALA A 79 -8.14 -8.61 4.07
CA ALA A 79 -8.20 -7.37 3.30
C ALA A 79 -8.05 -7.63 1.79
N TYR A 80 -7.20 -8.58 1.39
CA TYR A 80 -7.09 -9.01 0.01
C TYR A 80 -8.42 -9.56 -0.53
N ASN A 81 -9.00 -10.54 0.15
CA ASN A 81 -10.24 -11.17 -0.27
C ASN A 81 -11.40 -10.15 -0.39
N ARG A 82 -11.39 -9.13 0.47
CA ARG A 82 -12.42 -8.10 0.48
C ARG A 82 -12.27 -7.04 -0.60
N PHE A 83 -11.03 -6.57 -0.87
CA PHE A 83 -10.80 -5.36 -1.65
C PHE A 83 -10.11 -5.59 -3.00
N SER A 84 -9.55 -6.77 -3.27
CA SER A 84 -8.92 -7.04 -4.57
C SER A 84 -9.89 -6.92 -5.75
N PRO A 85 -11.20 -7.27 -5.63
CA PRO A 85 -12.14 -7.09 -6.74
C PRO A 85 -12.42 -5.62 -7.09
N ASP A 86 -12.18 -4.70 -6.15
CA ASP A 86 -12.41 -3.27 -6.37
C ASP A 86 -11.27 -2.58 -7.15
N LEU A 87 -10.10 -3.23 -7.29
CA LEU A 87 -8.96 -2.64 -7.99
C LEU A 87 -9.31 -2.39 -9.47
N LYS A 88 -8.93 -1.22 -9.99
CA LYS A 88 -9.09 -0.91 -11.41
C LYS A 88 -8.26 -1.86 -12.28
N GLU A 89 -8.76 -2.19 -13.47
CA GLU A 89 -7.97 -2.87 -14.49
C GLU A 89 -6.71 -2.05 -14.83
N GLY A 90 -5.58 -2.72 -14.97
CA GLY A 90 -4.28 -2.07 -15.14
C GLY A 90 -3.75 -1.36 -13.89
N GLY A 91 -4.46 -1.47 -12.77
CA GLY A 91 -4.06 -0.89 -11.49
C GLY A 91 -2.80 -1.53 -10.89
N THR A 92 -2.38 -1.00 -9.75
CA THR A 92 -1.21 -1.50 -9.01
C THR A 92 -1.64 -2.13 -7.69
N LEU A 93 -1.26 -3.39 -7.48
CA LEU A 93 -1.42 -4.14 -6.23
C LEU A 93 -0.08 -4.24 -5.52
N ILE A 94 -0.03 -3.81 -4.27
CA ILE A 94 1.14 -3.93 -3.40
C ILE A 94 0.75 -4.81 -2.21
N VAL A 95 1.47 -5.91 -1.98
CA VAL A 95 1.12 -6.87 -0.93
C VAL A 95 2.26 -7.12 0.05
N GLU A 96 1.89 -7.39 1.28
CA GLU A 96 2.77 -8.02 2.27
C GLU A 96 2.93 -9.50 1.91
N GLN A 97 4.12 -9.89 1.49
CA GLN A 97 4.41 -11.17 0.85
C GLN A 97 4.13 -12.39 1.72
N ASP A 98 4.39 -12.30 3.02
CA ASP A 98 4.29 -13.43 3.94
C ASP A 98 2.86 -13.63 4.48
N LEU A 99 1.99 -12.61 4.33
CA LEU A 99 0.64 -12.59 4.87
C LEU A 99 -0.45 -12.68 3.79
N VAL A 100 -0.09 -12.49 2.51
CA VAL A 100 -1.07 -12.39 1.42
C VAL A 100 -0.69 -13.33 0.28
N ARG A 101 -1.59 -14.21 -0.07
CA ARG A 101 -1.54 -15.00 -1.31
C ARG A 101 -2.39 -14.31 -2.36
N VAL A 102 -1.78 -14.03 -3.49
CA VAL A 102 -2.45 -13.42 -4.64
C VAL A 102 -2.92 -14.54 -5.57
N ASP A 103 -4.22 -14.61 -5.82
CA ASP A 103 -4.82 -15.62 -6.71
C ASP A 103 -5.61 -14.97 -7.85
N GLN A 104 -6.70 -14.27 -7.57
CA GLN A 104 -7.54 -13.65 -8.58
C GLN A 104 -7.43 -12.13 -8.52
N ILE A 105 -6.98 -11.50 -9.61
CA ILE A 105 -6.84 -10.04 -9.73
C ILE A 105 -7.33 -9.57 -11.09
N PRO A 106 -7.79 -8.29 -11.20
CA PRO A 106 -8.18 -7.70 -12.48
C PRO A 106 -7.07 -7.78 -13.54
N SER A 107 -7.47 -7.86 -14.80
CA SER A 107 -6.54 -7.95 -15.92
C SER A 107 -5.57 -6.77 -15.98
N GLY A 108 -4.33 -7.03 -16.38
CA GLY A 108 -3.29 -6.01 -16.52
C GLY A 108 -2.76 -5.44 -15.21
N THR A 109 -3.15 -5.99 -14.04
CA THR A 109 -2.67 -5.53 -12.73
C THR A 109 -1.17 -5.73 -12.60
N LYS A 110 -0.48 -4.68 -12.15
CA LYS A 110 0.93 -4.75 -11.74
C LYS A 110 1.01 -5.17 -10.28
N VAL A 111 1.60 -6.32 -10.00
CA VAL A 111 1.74 -6.85 -8.64
C VAL A 111 3.15 -6.63 -8.12
N PHE A 112 3.27 -6.00 -6.96
CA PHE A 112 4.51 -5.86 -6.23
C PHE A 112 4.36 -6.49 -4.84
N SER A 113 5.37 -7.24 -4.39
CA SER A 113 5.37 -7.89 -3.09
C SER A 113 6.64 -7.58 -2.30
N ILE A 114 6.48 -7.47 -0.98
CA ILE A 114 7.58 -7.21 -0.05
C ILE A 114 7.38 -8.01 1.24
N PRO A 115 8.42 -8.67 1.80
CA PRO A 115 8.35 -9.35 3.09
C PRO A 115 8.49 -8.32 4.25
N ALA A 116 7.55 -7.37 4.33
CA ALA A 116 7.69 -6.19 5.19
C ALA A 116 7.69 -6.55 6.68
N THR A 117 7.01 -7.63 7.08
CA THR A 117 7.03 -8.15 8.45
C THR A 117 8.44 -8.61 8.83
N ARG A 118 9.09 -9.41 7.99
CA ARG A 118 10.47 -9.89 8.24
C ARG A 118 11.46 -8.73 8.30
N LEU A 119 11.38 -7.80 7.34
CA LEU A 119 12.25 -6.62 7.33
C LEU A 119 12.08 -5.75 8.57
N ALA A 120 10.86 -5.63 9.10
CA ALA A 120 10.60 -4.91 10.35
C ALA A 120 11.16 -5.68 11.57
N GLU A 121 11.05 -7.01 11.59
CA GLU A 121 11.58 -7.87 12.66
C GLU A 121 13.13 -7.84 12.68
N GLU A 122 13.78 -7.83 11.53
CA GLU A 122 15.24 -7.65 11.40
C GLU A 122 15.72 -6.33 12.01
N LEU A 123 14.89 -5.27 11.98
CA LEU A 123 15.15 -3.99 12.65
C LEU A 123 14.80 -4.00 14.14
N GLY A 124 14.36 -5.14 14.67
CA GLY A 124 14.10 -5.39 16.08
C GLY A 124 12.69 -5.09 16.55
N LYS A 125 11.79 -4.56 15.73
CA LYS A 125 10.41 -4.26 16.13
C LYS A 125 9.41 -4.40 14.98
N LYS A 126 8.54 -5.40 15.04
CA LYS A 126 7.44 -5.63 14.08
C LYS A 126 6.53 -4.41 13.88
N MET A 127 6.41 -3.54 14.87
CA MET A 127 5.54 -2.36 14.82
C MET A 127 5.90 -1.35 13.72
N VAL A 128 7.11 -1.41 13.13
CA VAL A 128 7.51 -0.50 12.04
C VAL A 128 7.22 -1.05 10.64
N LEU A 129 6.48 -2.14 10.55
CA LEU A 129 5.99 -2.74 9.30
C LEU A 129 5.39 -1.70 8.34
N ASN A 130 4.55 -0.81 8.86
CA ASN A 130 3.92 0.23 8.06
C ASN A 130 4.95 1.18 7.42
N SER A 131 6.03 1.52 8.11
CA SER A 131 7.08 2.39 7.56
C SER A 131 7.87 1.68 6.46
N VAL A 132 8.09 0.36 6.59
CA VAL A 132 8.64 -0.46 5.49
C VAL A 132 7.71 -0.43 4.27
N MET A 133 6.41 -0.67 4.48
CA MET A 133 5.41 -0.64 3.40
C MET A 133 5.32 0.72 2.71
N VAL A 134 5.38 1.82 3.47
CA VAL A 134 5.37 3.19 2.93
C VAL A 134 6.63 3.49 2.11
N GLY A 135 7.79 3.02 2.56
CA GLY A 135 9.04 3.13 1.79
C GLY A 135 8.95 2.37 0.47
N PHE A 136 8.47 1.14 0.52
CA PHE A 136 8.24 0.32 -0.66
C PHE A 136 7.23 0.95 -1.63
N PHE A 137 6.09 1.43 -1.11
CA PHE A 137 5.10 2.16 -1.91
C PHE A 137 5.74 3.33 -2.66
N ALA A 138 6.53 4.17 -1.99
CA ALA A 138 7.18 5.31 -2.61
C ALA A 138 8.11 4.88 -3.75
N ALA A 139 8.86 3.78 -3.57
CA ALA A 139 9.80 3.27 -4.55
C ALA A 139 9.12 2.68 -5.80
N VAL A 140 8.05 1.87 -5.62
CA VAL A 140 7.44 1.15 -6.77
C VAL A 140 6.42 1.99 -7.53
N THR A 141 5.81 3.00 -6.88
CA THR A 141 4.78 3.83 -7.53
C THR A 141 5.34 5.09 -8.16
N HIS A 142 6.45 5.62 -7.67
CA HIS A 142 7.01 6.93 -8.04
C HIS A 142 5.99 8.09 -7.97
N LEU A 143 4.90 7.90 -7.20
CA LEU A 143 3.79 8.86 -7.10
C LEU A 143 4.18 10.10 -6.28
N LEU A 144 5.03 9.88 -5.27
CA LEU A 144 5.55 10.89 -4.35
C LEU A 144 7.08 10.80 -4.29
N GLU A 145 7.72 11.95 -4.10
CA GLU A 145 9.16 12.01 -3.97
C GLU A 145 9.63 11.35 -2.67
N ARG A 146 10.75 10.62 -2.74
CA ARG A 146 11.33 9.89 -1.60
C ARG A 146 11.48 10.77 -0.37
N ASP A 147 12.10 11.94 -0.53
CA ASP A 147 12.40 12.81 0.60
C ASP A 147 11.15 13.42 1.24
N ALA A 148 10.11 13.72 0.44
CA ALA A 148 8.82 14.16 0.93
C ALA A 148 8.15 13.09 1.81
N VAL A 149 8.16 11.83 1.37
CA VAL A 149 7.59 10.72 2.15
C VAL A 149 8.43 10.45 3.40
N ARG A 150 9.75 10.47 3.28
CA ARG A 150 10.68 10.26 4.40
C ARG A 150 10.51 11.32 5.50
N ASN A 151 10.35 12.59 5.12
CA ASN A 151 10.07 13.69 6.05
C ASN A 151 8.68 13.51 6.72
N ALA A 152 7.67 13.10 5.95
CA ALA A 152 6.35 12.80 6.50
C ALA A 152 6.38 11.63 7.50
N VAL A 153 7.21 10.60 7.31
CA VAL A 153 7.46 9.56 8.31
C VAL A 153 8.02 10.17 9.59
N ALA A 154 9.08 10.98 9.47
CA ALA A 154 9.73 11.61 10.63
C ALA A 154 8.76 12.44 11.49
N ASP A 155 7.81 13.13 10.84
CA ASP A 155 6.84 14.01 11.50
C ASP A 155 5.57 13.30 11.98
N SER A 156 5.39 12.04 11.61
CA SER A 156 4.18 11.29 11.95
C SER A 156 4.37 10.28 13.06
N VAL A 157 5.59 10.16 13.58
CA VAL A 157 5.93 9.22 14.66
C VAL A 157 6.52 9.95 15.86
N PRO A 158 6.37 9.43 17.10
CA PRO A 158 7.02 10.00 18.27
C PRO A 158 8.54 10.07 18.10
N SER A 159 9.17 11.10 18.68
CA SER A 159 10.63 11.34 18.56
C SER A 159 11.47 10.14 18.96
N SER A 160 11.05 9.40 19.99
CA SER A 160 11.73 8.17 20.47
C SER A 160 11.73 7.01 19.45
N TYR A 161 10.84 7.02 18.48
CA TYR A 161 10.74 5.99 17.42
C TYR A 161 11.16 6.51 16.04
N ARG A 162 11.52 7.79 15.93
CA ARG A 162 11.80 8.43 14.64
C ARG A 162 12.92 7.73 13.88
N GLU A 163 14.06 7.52 14.51
CA GLU A 163 15.22 6.89 13.87
C GLU A 163 14.88 5.48 13.35
N LEU A 164 14.17 4.69 14.18
CA LEU A 164 13.77 3.33 13.79
C LEU A 164 12.81 3.34 12.59
N ASN A 165 11.83 4.24 12.59
CA ASN A 165 10.88 4.34 11.48
C ASN A 165 11.54 4.85 10.20
N LEU A 166 12.51 5.74 10.29
CA LEU A 166 13.30 6.18 9.14
C LEU A 166 14.15 5.06 8.56
N LYS A 167 14.80 4.24 9.39
CA LYS A 167 15.51 3.03 8.93
C LYS A 167 14.56 2.04 8.26
N ALA A 168 13.37 1.86 8.81
CA ALA A 168 12.35 0.99 8.24
C ALA A 168 11.86 1.50 6.87
N PHE A 169 11.61 2.81 6.75
CA PHE A 169 11.28 3.45 5.48
C PHE A 169 12.39 3.25 4.44
N ASP A 170 13.64 3.57 4.80
CA ASP A 170 14.79 3.44 3.90
C ASP A 170 14.95 1.97 3.44
N ARG A 171 14.78 0.99 4.35
CA ARG A 171 14.84 -0.44 4.02
C ARG A 171 13.75 -0.86 3.02
N GLY A 172 12.52 -0.38 3.21
CA GLY A 172 11.42 -0.62 2.26
C GLY A 172 11.66 0.03 0.90
N PHE A 173 12.17 1.26 0.90
CA PHE A 173 12.49 1.99 -0.33
C PHE A 173 13.61 1.30 -1.13
N GLU A 174 14.69 0.89 -0.47
CA GLU A 174 15.80 0.15 -1.09
C GLU A 174 15.34 -1.18 -1.70
N TYR A 175 14.46 -1.91 -0.99
CA TYR A 175 13.88 -3.14 -1.52
C TYR A 175 13.06 -2.87 -2.78
N GLY A 176 12.25 -1.81 -2.78
CA GLY A 176 11.40 -1.41 -3.89
C GLY A 176 12.15 -0.88 -5.10
N ALA A 177 13.30 -0.24 -4.90
CA ALA A 177 14.12 0.32 -5.99
C ALA A 177 14.58 -0.73 -7.01
N ASN A 178 14.65 -2.01 -6.59
CA ASN A 178 15.02 -3.14 -7.44
C ASN A 178 13.82 -4.07 -7.74
N ALA A 179 12.62 -3.71 -7.31
CA ALA A 179 11.45 -4.55 -7.50
C ALA A 179 10.93 -4.48 -8.94
N VAL A 180 10.72 -5.64 -9.53
CA VAL A 180 10.04 -5.78 -10.83
C VAL A 180 8.63 -6.29 -10.54
N PRO A 181 7.58 -5.74 -11.20
CA PRO A 181 6.24 -6.29 -11.02
C PRO A 181 6.22 -7.75 -11.46
N VAL A 182 5.61 -8.60 -10.65
CA VAL A 182 5.39 -10.00 -11.02
C VAL A 182 4.34 -10.00 -12.12
N ALA A 183 4.72 -10.48 -13.30
CA ALA A 183 3.79 -10.67 -14.41
C ALA A 183 2.74 -11.72 -14.02
N ASN A 184 1.49 -11.49 -14.41
CA ASN A 184 0.39 -12.43 -14.15
C ASN A 184 0.53 -13.70 -15.02
N GLU A 185 1.40 -14.61 -14.69
CA GLU A 185 1.42 -15.96 -15.29
C GLU A 185 0.23 -16.84 -14.83
N VAL A 186 -0.50 -16.41 -13.80
CA VAL A 186 -1.63 -17.17 -13.24
C VAL A 186 -2.87 -17.14 -14.16
N ALA A 187 -3.01 -16.14 -15.04
CA ALA A 187 -4.15 -16.06 -15.96
C ALA A 187 -4.01 -16.98 -17.20
N GLU A 188 -2.79 -17.32 -17.62
CA GLU A 188 -2.58 -18.18 -18.79
C GLU A 188 -2.75 -19.68 -18.51
N LEU A 189 -2.50 -20.13 -17.27
CA LEU A 189 -2.69 -21.54 -16.90
C LEU A 189 -4.16 -21.96 -16.78
N ALA A 190 -5.06 -21.02 -16.52
CA ALA A 190 -6.51 -21.33 -16.45
C ALA A 190 -7.15 -21.47 -17.83
N THR A 191 -6.61 -20.82 -18.85
CA THR A 191 -7.15 -20.87 -20.23
C THR A 191 -6.70 -22.12 -20.96
N THR A 192 -5.53 -22.65 -20.65
CA THR A 192 -4.96 -23.82 -21.36
C THR A 192 -5.58 -25.15 -20.89
N VAL A 193 -6.23 -25.18 -19.73
CA VAL A 193 -6.87 -26.42 -19.20
C VAL A 193 -8.27 -26.62 -19.80
N PHE A 194 -8.94 -25.57 -20.31
CA PHE A 194 -10.28 -25.67 -20.89
C PHE A 194 -10.32 -25.95 -22.39
N ASP A 195 -9.23 -25.69 -23.13
CA ASP A 195 -9.15 -25.93 -24.60
C ASP A 195 -8.70 -27.36 -24.97
N GLY A 196 -8.44 -28.21 -24.00
CA GLY A 196 -8.02 -29.60 -24.18
C GLY A 196 -9.13 -30.67 -24.01
N MET A 197 -10.39 -30.24 -23.80
CA MET A 197 -11.53 -31.16 -23.64
C MET A 197 -12.71 -30.77 -24.56
N VAL A 198 -12.47 -30.82 -25.87
CA VAL A 198 -13.54 -30.95 -26.86
C VAL A 198 -13.12 -31.99 -27.87
#